data_50d6eb33d6ac6496546af00816919635
#
_entry.id   50d6eb33d6ac6496546af00816919635
#
_cell.length_a   1.000
_cell.length_b   1.000
_cell.length_c   1.000
_cell.angle_alpha   90.00
_cell.angle_beta   90.00
_cell.angle_gamma   90.00
#
_symmetry.space_group_name_H-M   'P 1'
#
loop_
_entity.id
_entity.type
_entity.pdbx_description
1 polymer ?
#
loop_
_entity_poly.entity_id
_entity_poly.type
_entity_poly.pdbx_seq_one_letter_code
_entity_poly.pdbx_strand_id
1 'polypeptide(L)'
;MIPKDMANKKLGWEKTRQINIGLDFAVLNRRLSGTLEWYQSNTFDLLMDRSIPGITGFSNVLDNIGEMKNSGIELSLSSVNIDKRDFTWRTDLNISHNKEEIVSLVNGKQDMPSNGWFIGQPLSVYRYYIVDGLWQNTPEDLAEIAEWKKNGYNFAPGQYKPKEVNKNYKLEDDDKQIVGNRSPKVVI
;
A
#
# COMPACT_ATOMS: atom_id res chain seq x y z
N MET A 1 19.50 -16.19 -28.33
CA MET A 1 18.83 -15.34 -27.33
C MET A 1 17.67 -16.15 -26.76
N ILE A 2 17.71 -16.51 -25.50
CA ILE A 2 16.64 -17.27 -24.84
C ILE A 2 15.60 -16.24 -24.36
N PRO A 3 14.32 -16.38 -24.69
CA PRO A 3 13.27 -15.50 -24.17
C PRO A 3 13.29 -15.54 -22.63
N LYS A 4 13.24 -14.37 -21.98
CA LYS A 4 13.27 -14.26 -20.54
C LYS A 4 11.90 -14.54 -19.91
N ASP A 5 10.84 -14.20 -20.62
CA ASP A 5 9.47 -14.30 -20.15
C ASP A 5 8.66 -15.29 -20.98
N MET A 6 7.74 -15.96 -20.32
CA MET A 6 6.83 -16.89 -20.98
C MET A 6 5.74 -16.12 -21.74
N ALA A 7 5.57 -16.43 -23.02
CA ALA A 7 4.52 -15.81 -23.83
C ALA A 7 3.13 -16.27 -23.37
N ASN A 8 2.22 -15.33 -23.13
CA ASN A 8 0.82 -15.60 -22.84
C ASN A 8 -0.07 -15.14 -24.02
N LYS A 9 -0.64 -16.10 -24.75
CA LYS A 9 -1.52 -15.84 -25.88
C LYS A 9 -2.94 -15.37 -25.48
N LYS A 10 -3.26 -15.41 -24.19
CA LYS A 10 -4.58 -15.04 -23.66
C LYS A 10 -4.62 -13.62 -23.09
N LEU A 11 -3.55 -12.85 -23.29
CA LEU A 11 -3.51 -11.47 -22.82
C LEU A 11 -4.64 -10.64 -23.44
N GLY A 12 -5.40 -9.97 -22.59
CA GLY A 12 -6.44 -9.03 -22.93
C GLY A 12 -6.08 -7.60 -22.52
N TRP A 13 -6.98 -6.68 -22.82
CA TRP A 13 -6.85 -5.28 -22.41
C TRP A 13 -7.34 -5.08 -20.98
N GLU A 14 -6.63 -4.25 -20.22
CA GLU A 14 -7.12 -3.72 -18.96
C GLU A 14 -8.37 -2.85 -19.19
N LYS A 15 -9.30 -2.88 -18.25
CA LYS A 15 -10.55 -2.11 -18.31
C LYS A 15 -10.71 -1.29 -17.07
N THR A 16 -10.92 0.01 -17.21
CA THR A 16 -11.19 0.89 -16.08
C THR A 16 -12.61 1.45 -16.17
N ARG A 17 -13.34 1.32 -15.05
CA ARG A 17 -14.61 2.00 -14.82
C ARG A 17 -14.38 3.07 -13.77
N GLN A 18 -14.80 4.30 -14.06
CA GLN A 18 -14.64 5.43 -13.15
C GLN A 18 -15.95 6.18 -12.97
N ILE A 19 -16.18 6.65 -11.75
CA ILE A 19 -17.26 7.56 -11.37
C ILE A 19 -16.60 8.76 -10.70
N ASN A 20 -16.95 9.96 -11.16
CA ASN A 20 -16.54 11.24 -10.58
C ASN A 20 -17.78 12.04 -10.21
N ILE A 21 -17.78 12.63 -9.04
CA ILE A 21 -18.81 13.58 -8.60
C ILE A 21 -18.09 14.83 -8.12
N GLY A 22 -18.38 15.95 -8.74
CA GLY A 22 -17.77 17.25 -8.42
C GLY A 22 -18.82 18.29 -8.06
N LEU A 23 -18.46 19.18 -7.18
CA LEU A 23 -19.23 20.37 -6.79
C LEU A 23 -18.34 21.60 -6.87
N ASP A 24 -18.69 22.49 -7.78
CA ASP A 24 -18.09 23.82 -7.85
C ASP A 24 -18.98 24.81 -7.10
N PHE A 25 -18.39 25.67 -6.31
CA PHE A 25 -19.11 26.69 -5.58
C PHE A 25 -18.36 28.04 -5.57
N ALA A 26 -19.15 29.11 -5.50
CA ALA A 26 -18.66 30.45 -5.28
C ALA A 26 -19.65 31.22 -4.42
N VAL A 27 -19.23 31.64 -3.25
CA VAL A 27 -20.06 32.30 -2.24
C VAL A 27 -19.42 33.61 -1.78
N LEU A 28 -20.15 34.38 -0.96
CA LEU A 28 -19.68 35.66 -0.42
C LEU A 28 -19.24 36.63 -1.52
N ASN A 29 -20.05 36.82 -2.58
CA ASN A 29 -19.70 37.63 -3.75
C ASN A 29 -18.37 37.18 -4.40
N ARG A 30 -18.16 35.89 -4.54
CA ARG A 30 -16.95 35.25 -5.08
C ARG A 30 -15.68 35.49 -4.25
N ARG A 31 -15.84 35.89 -2.98
CA ARG A 31 -14.69 35.99 -2.06
C ARG A 31 -14.21 34.62 -1.58
N LEU A 32 -15.07 33.62 -1.61
CA LEU A 32 -14.74 32.23 -1.37
C LEU A 32 -15.27 31.41 -2.54
N SER A 33 -14.38 30.68 -3.20
CA SER A 33 -14.71 29.73 -4.26
C SER A 33 -13.91 28.46 -4.08
N GLY A 34 -14.40 27.37 -4.62
CA GLY A 34 -13.69 26.11 -4.54
C GLY A 34 -14.39 25.00 -5.30
N THR A 35 -13.70 23.88 -5.37
CA THR A 35 -14.15 22.64 -5.98
C THR A 35 -13.99 21.53 -4.97
N LEU A 36 -15.01 20.71 -4.78
CA LEU A 36 -14.97 19.48 -4.01
C LEU A 36 -15.24 18.33 -4.97
N GLU A 37 -14.31 17.42 -5.09
CA GLU A 37 -14.43 16.26 -5.97
C GLU A 37 -14.28 14.96 -5.18
N TRP A 38 -15.11 13.99 -5.53
CA TRP A 38 -14.97 12.61 -5.10
C TRP A 38 -14.94 11.71 -6.33
N TYR A 39 -14.02 10.76 -6.33
CA TYR A 39 -13.92 9.79 -7.40
C TYR A 39 -13.74 8.37 -6.88
N GLN A 40 -14.18 7.42 -7.68
CA GLN A 40 -13.88 6.00 -7.53
C GLN A 40 -13.61 5.40 -8.91
N SER A 41 -12.49 4.70 -9.01
CA SER A 41 -12.05 3.99 -10.19
C SER A 41 -11.82 2.51 -9.85
N ASN A 42 -12.35 1.61 -10.67
CA ASN A 42 -12.09 0.18 -10.58
C ASN A 42 -11.42 -0.26 -11.89
N THR A 43 -10.22 -0.83 -11.80
CA THR A 43 -9.50 -1.40 -12.93
C THR A 43 -9.51 -2.91 -12.82
N PHE A 44 -9.99 -3.56 -13.87
CA PHE A 44 -10.13 -5.00 -14.01
C PHE A 44 -9.11 -5.53 -15.02
N ASP A 45 -8.82 -6.82 -14.95
CA ASP A 45 -7.92 -7.50 -15.87
C ASP A 45 -6.52 -6.86 -15.91
N LEU A 46 -6.04 -6.35 -14.76
CA LEU A 46 -4.71 -5.74 -14.64
C LEU A 46 -3.62 -6.67 -15.12
N LEU A 47 -2.74 -6.15 -15.96
CA LEU A 47 -1.55 -6.86 -16.44
C LEU A 47 -0.48 -6.85 -15.34
N MET A 48 -0.22 -8.02 -14.78
CA MET A 48 0.75 -8.19 -13.70
C MET A 48 1.73 -9.33 -13.99
N ASP A 49 2.98 -9.14 -13.60
CA ASP A 49 4.00 -10.19 -13.69
C ASP A 49 3.78 -11.21 -12.57
N ARG A 50 3.30 -12.38 -12.95
CA ARG A 50 3.13 -13.50 -12.01
C ARG A 50 4.35 -14.40 -12.03
N SER A 51 4.92 -14.64 -10.85
CA SER A 51 5.99 -15.63 -10.70
C SER A 51 5.47 -17.05 -10.95
N ILE A 52 6.23 -17.82 -11.72
CA ILE A 52 5.91 -19.20 -12.04
C ILE A 52 7.04 -20.13 -11.61
N PRO A 53 6.74 -21.43 -11.33
CA PRO A 53 7.78 -22.39 -10.93
C PRO A 53 8.86 -22.51 -12.00
N GLY A 54 10.14 -22.44 -11.57
CA GLY A 54 11.32 -22.46 -12.44
C GLY A 54 11.46 -23.74 -13.32
N ILE A 55 10.71 -24.79 -13.00
CA ILE A 55 10.64 -26.02 -13.82
C ILE A 55 10.13 -25.74 -15.25
N THR A 56 9.42 -24.62 -15.47
CA THR A 56 8.96 -24.20 -16.77
C THR A 56 10.04 -23.60 -17.65
N GLY A 57 11.23 -23.35 -17.08
CA GLY A 57 12.32 -22.64 -17.76
C GLY A 57 12.17 -21.11 -17.77
N PHE A 58 11.10 -20.58 -17.20
CA PHE A 58 10.80 -19.14 -17.08
C PHE A 58 10.57 -18.77 -15.63
N SER A 59 10.86 -17.53 -15.26
CA SER A 59 10.63 -17.03 -13.90
C SER A 59 9.27 -16.36 -13.75
N ASN A 60 8.80 -15.68 -14.80
CA ASN A 60 7.57 -14.90 -14.78
C ASN A 60 6.74 -15.11 -16.05
N VAL A 61 5.46 -14.81 -15.92
CA VAL A 61 4.50 -14.70 -17.03
C VAL A 61 3.64 -13.47 -16.81
N LEU A 62 3.48 -12.64 -17.83
CA LEU A 62 2.52 -11.54 -17.82
C LEU A 62 1.11 -12.10 -17.98
N ASP A 63 0.20 -11.73 -17.11
CA ASP A 63 -1.16 -12.26 -17.08
C ASP A 63 -2.17 -11.20 -16.64
N ASN A 64 -3.44 -11.32 -17.07
CA ASN A 64 -4.54 -10.46 -16.66
C ASN A 64 -5.13 -11.00 -15.35
N ILE A 65 -4.59 -10.63 -14.20
CA ILE A 65 -4.87 -11.32 -12.94
C ILE A 65 -5.25 -10.44 -11.77
N GLY A 66 -5.52 -9.18 -12.00
CA GLY A 66 -5.77 -8.29 -10.89
C GLY A 66 -7.01 -7.42 -11.07
N GLU A 67 -7.62 -7.09 -9.96
CA GLU A 67 -8.57 -5.98 -9.84
C GLU A 67 -8.08 -5.02 -8.78
N MET A 68 -8.02 -3.74 -9.14
CA MET A 68 -7.66 -2.66 -8.23
C MET A 68 -8.78 -1.64 -8.15
N LYS A 69 -8.95 -1.10 -6.97
CA LYS A 69 -9.82 0.02 -6.71
C LYS A 69 -8.99 1.21 -6.24
N ASN A 70 -9.30 2.36 -6.82
CA ASN A 70 -8.75 3.64 -6.41
C ASN A 70 -9.90 4.59 -6.09
N SER A 71 -9.87 5.26 -4.95
CA SER A 71 -10.91 6.22 -4.56
C SER A 71 -10.27 7.38 -3.82
N GLY A 72 -10.81 8.57 -4.02
CA GLY A 72 -10.26 9.75 -3.38
C GLY A 72 -11.26 10.88 -3.27
N ILE A 73 -10.83 11.88 -2.52
CA ILE A 73 -11.51 13.16 -2.36
C ILE A 73 -10.49 14.27 -2.56
N GLU A 74 -10.88 15.30 -3.29
CA GLU A 74 -10.05 16.45 -3.59
C GLU A 74 -10.82 17.72 -3.26
N LEU A 75 -10.19 18.64 -2.57
CA LEU A 75 -10.73 19.94 -2.19
C LEU A 75 -9.76 21.03 -2.63
N SER A 76 -10.25 21.92 -3.50
CA SER A 76 -9.55 23.15 -3.85
C SER A 76 -10.35 24.34 -3.34
N LEU A 77 -9.71 25.22 -2.59
CA LEU A 77 -10.32 26.44 -2.04
C LEU A 77 -9.49 27.64 -2.43
N SER A 78 -10.16 28.69 -2.88
CA SER A 78 -9.57 30.00 -3.12
C SER A 78 -10.35 31.07 -2.37
N SER A 79 -9.65 31.89 -1.58
CA SER A 79 -10.29 32.95 -0.80
C SER A 79 -9.62 34.31 -0.98
N VAL A 80 -10.43 35.35 -1.10
CA VAL A 80 -10.00 36.74 -1.04
C VAL A 80 -10.26 37.26 0.37
N ASN A 81 -9.23 37.20 1.21
CA ASN A 81 -9.33 37.55 2.62
C ASN A 81 -9.44 39.06 2.82
N ILE A 82 -8.56 39.81 2.15
CA ILE A 82 -8.54 41.24 2.16
C ILE A 82 -8.43 41.75 0.70
N ASP A 83 -9.26 42.67 0.35
CA ASP A 83 -9.20 43.35 -0.94
C ASP A 83 -9.41 44.87 -0.72
N LYS A 84 -8.31 45.58 -0.61
CA LYS A 84 -8.27 47.02 -0.46
C LYS A 84 -7.41 47.66 -1.54
N ARG A 85 -7.54 48.96 -1.79
CA ARG A 85 -6.84 49.67 -2.81
C ARG A 85 -5.32 49.45 -2.83
N ASP A 86 -4.71 49.39 -1.63
CA ASP A 86 -3.26 49.34 -1.48
C ASP A 86 -2.78 47.99 -0.89
N PHE A 87 -3.71 47.04 -0.62
CA PHE A 87 -3.37 45.75 -0.06
C PHE A 87 -4.41 44.68 -0.41
N THR A 88 -3.97 43.63 -1.05
CA THR A 88 -4.79 42.45 -1.33
C THR A 88 -4.15 41.20 -0.73
N TRP A 89 -4.94 40.40 0.00
CA TRP A 89 -4.52 39.11 0.51
C TRP A 89 -5.46 38.03 0.00
N ARG A 90 -4.88 37.03 -0.71
CA ARG A 90 -5.56 35.83 -1.18
C ARG A 90 -4.91 34.61 -0.57
N THR A 91 -5.70 33.54 -0.42
CA THR A 91 -5.22 32.23 0.01
C THR A 91 -5.81 31.19 -0.91
N ASP A 92 -4.93 30.30 -1.40
CA ASP A 92 -5.31 29.13 -2.17
C ASP A 92 -4.86 27.89 -1.38
N LEU A 93 -5.77 26.93 -1.22
CA LEU A 93 -5.56 25.70 -0.49
C LEU A 93 -6.01 24.53 -1.34
N ASN A 94 -5.16 23.53 -1.51
CA ASN A 94 -5.48 22.27 -2.16
C ASN A 94 -5.20 21.14 -1.18
N ILE A 95 -6.17 20.27 -0.98
CA ILE A 95 -6.06 19.06 -0.14
C ILE A 95 -6.58 17.89 -0.96
N SER A 96 -5.80 16.82 -1.01
CA SER A 96 -6.23 15.57 -1.61
C SER A 96 -5.97 14.39 -0.69
N HIS A 97 -6.87 13.42 -0.73
CA HIS A 97 -6.70 12.12 -0.10
C HIS A 97 -7.04 11.02 -1.10
N ASN A 98 -6.12 10.11 -1.29
CA ASN A 98 -6.28 8.96 -2.18
C ASN A 98 -6.09 7.66 -1.42
N LYS A 99 -6.93 6.65 -1.73
CA LYS A 99 -6.81 5.29 -1.24
C LYS A 99 -6.83 4.33 -2.43
N GLU A 100 -5.76 3.58 -2.55
CA GLU A 100 -5.56 2.51 -3.51
C GLU A 100 -5.65 1.17 -2.79
N GLU A 101 -6.32 0.18 -3.37
CA GLU A 101 -6.42 -1.16 -2.80
C GLU A 101 -6.54 -2.25 -3.86
N ILE A 102 -5.86 -3.37 -3.65
CA ILE A 102 -6.04 -4.60 -4.42
C ILE A 102 -7.36 -5.24 -3.99
N VAL A 103 -8.26 -5.47 -4.94
CA VAL A 103 -9.59 -6.07 -4.68
C VAL A 103 -9.55 -7.58 -4.84
N SER A 104 -8.87 -8.04 -5.91
CA SER A 104 -8.69 -9.46 -6.19
C SER A 104 -7.42 -9.73 -7.00
N LEU A 105 -6.92 -10.95 -6.91
CA LEU A 105 -5.77 -11.46 -7.64
C LEU A 105 -6.15 -12.75 -8.37
N VAL A 106 -5.18 -13.44 -8.99
CA VAL A 106 -5.40 -14.67 -9.77
C VAL A 106 -6.18 -15.75 -9.01
N ASN A 107 -6.00 -15.85 -7.70
CA ASN A 107 -6.68 -16.80 -6.83
C ASN A 107 -7.91 -16.19 -6.11
N GLY A 108 -8.49 -15.14 -6.69
CA GLY A 108 -9.58 -14.40 -6.06
C GLY A 108 -9.09 -13.50 -4.94
N LYS A 109 -9.73 -13.56 -3.77
CA LYS A 109 -9.39 -12.73 -2.60
C LYS A 109 -8.36 -13.42 -1.69
N GLN A 110 -7.25 -13.87 -2.26
CA GLN A 110 -6.15 -14.47 -1.51
C GLN A 110 -4.88 -13.65 -1.73
N ASP A 111 -4.15 -13.43 -0.65
CA ASP A 111 -2.87 -12.73 -0.69
C ASP A 111 -1.83 -13.51 -1.49
N MET A 112 -0.89 -12.79 -2.08
CA MET A 112 0.28 -13.35 -2.77
C MET A 112 1.56 -12.77 -2.14
N PRO A 113 1.99 -13.26 -0.98
CA PRO A 113 3.12 -12.72 -0.24
C PRO A 113 4.45 -12.76 -1.02
N SER A 114 4.64 -13.79 -1.86
CA SER A 114 5.81 -13.91 -2.73
C SER A 114 5.97 -12.77 -3.74
N ASN A 115 4.85 -12.14 -4.12
CA ASN A 115 4.80 -10.98 -4.99
C ASN A 115 4.71 -9.66 -4.20
N GLY A 116 4.51 -9.72 -2.88
CA GLY A 116 4.27 -8.57 -2.03
C GLY A 116 2.86 -7.98 -2.18
N TRP A 117 1.88 -8.76 -2.68
CA TRP A 117 0.53 -8.32 -2.96
C TRP A 117 -0.46 -8.84 -1.91
N PHE A 118 -1.18 -7.92 -1.30
CA PHE A 118 -2.11 -8.19 -0.20
C PHE A 118 -3.48 -7.57 -0.49
N ILE A 119 -4.53 -8.34 -0.33
CA ILE A 119 -5.91 -7.88 -0.54
C ILE A 119 -6.25 -6.73 0.43
N GLY A 120 -6.87 -5.68 -0.08
CA GLY A 120 -7.20 -4.48 0.69
C GLY A 120 -6.02 -3.54 0.95
N GLN A 121 -4.82 -3.86 0.41
CA GLN A 121 -3.63 -3.04 0.52
C GLN A 121 -3.27 -2.43 -0.84
N PRO A 122 -2.50 -1.32 -0.87
CA PRO A 122 -1.91 -0.80 -2.10
C PRO A 122 -0.96 -1.81 -2.76
N LEU A 123 -0.70 -1.62 -4.05
CA LEU A 123 0.21 -2.47 -4.81
C LEU A 123 1.62 -2.54 -4.22
N SER A 124 2.07 -1.46 -3.58
CA SER A 124 3.38 -1.40 -2.94
C SER A 124 3.24 -1.21 -1.44
N VAL A 125 3.61 -2.22 -0.68
CA VAL A 125 3.65 -2.18 0.79
C VAL A 125 5.06 -2.43 1.30
N TYR A 126 5.36 -1.88 2.47
CA TYR A 126 6.57 -2.21 3.23
C TYR A 126 6.22 -3.28 4.26
N ARG A 127 6.87 -4.43 4.18
CA ARG A 127 6.64 -5.57 5.05
C ARG A 127 7.94 -5.97 5.74
N TYR A 128 7.96 -5.86 7.06
CA TYR A 128 9.15 -6.11 7.87
C TYR A 128 8.80 -6.83 9.17
N TYR A 129 9.81 -7.38 9.81
CA TYR A 129 9.72 -7.84 11.20
C TYR A 129 9.47 -6.65 12.12
N ILE A 130 8.54 -6.79 13.04
CA ILE A 130 8.25 -5.78 14.04
C ILE A 130 9.09 -6.04 15.27
N VAL A 131 9.55 -4.97 15.90
CA VAL A 131 10.23 -5.01 17.19
C VAL A 131 9.19 -4.92 18.30
N ASP A 132 9.19 -5.86 19.22
CA ASP A 132 8.31 -5.92 20.40
C ASP A 132 9.06 -5.46 21.67
N GLY A 133 9.95 -4.47 21.53
CA GLY A 133 10.76 -3.92 22.60
C GLY A 133 12.20 -4.42 22.62
N LEU A 134 12.79 -4.47 23.81
CA LEU A 134 14.14 -4.95 24.03
C LEU A 134 14.09 -6.15 24.97
N TRP A 135 14.91 -7.15 24.70
CA TRP A 135 15.13 -8.26 25.62
C TRP A 135 15.59 -7.73 26.97
N GLN A 136 14.88 -8.13 28.03
CA GLN A 136 15.22 -7.77 29.40
C GLN A 136 16.00 -8.91 30.09
N ASN A 137 16.65 -8.58 31.20
CA ASN A 137 17.32 -9.60 32.03
C ASN A 137 16.33 -10.20 33.06
N THR A 138 15.16 -10.62 32.58
CA THR A 138 14.13 -11.29 33.39
C THR A 138 14.15 -12.79 33.15
N PRO A 139 13.67 -13.61 34.10
CA PRO A 139 13.59 -15.05 33.90
C PRO A 139 12.79 -15.47 32.68
N GLU A 140 11.72 -14.73 32.35
CA GLU A 140 10.82 -14.98 31.23
C GLU A 140 11.54 -14.73 29.90
N ASP A 141 12.20 -13.57 29.75
CA ASP A 141 12.92 -13.24 28.53
C ASP A 141 14.15 -14.14 28.32
N LEU A 142 14.84 -14.49 29.40
CA LEU A 142 15.97 -15.43 29.31
C LEU A 142 15.52 -16.84 28.88
N ALA A 143 14.36 -17.29 29.33
CA ALA A 143 13.78 -18.57 28.89
C ALA A 143 13.41 -18.50 27.41
N GLU A 144 12.81 -17.40 26.96
CA GLU A 144 12.45 -17.20 25.55
C GLU A 144 13.70 -17.10 24.67
N ILE A 145 14.73 -16.38 25.08
CA ILE A 145 16.05 -16.34 24.38
C ILE A 145 16.64 -17.74 24.25
N ALA A 146 16.47 -18.61 25.25
CA ALA A 146 16.96 -19.98 25.18
C ALA A 146 16.24 -20.80 24.11
N GLU A 147 14.94 -20.55 23.87
CA GLU A 147 14.19 -21.21 22.79
C GLU A 147 14.68 -20.72 21.43
N TRP A 148 14.86 -19.41 21.25
CA TRP A 148 15.44 -18.83 20.04
C TRP A 148 16.83 -19.40 19.72
N LYS A 149 17.65 -19.62 20.76
CA LYS A 149 18.99 -20.19 20.61
C LYS A 149 18.98 -21.60 20.04
N LYS A 150 17.97 -22.42 20.35
CA LYS A 150 17.81 -23.76 19.76
C LYS A 150 17.64 -23.73 18.26
N ASN A 151 17.09 -22.63 17.72
CA ASN A 151 16.90 -22.40 16.31
C ASN A 151 18.05 -21.61 15.66
N GLY A 152 19.15 -21.39 16.37
CA GLY A 152 20.36 -20.76 15.84
C GLY A 152 20.44 -19.23 16.00
N TYR A 153 19.49 -18.61 16.69
CA TYR A 153 19.50 -17.18 16.98
C TYR A 153 20.17 -16.90 18.31
N ASN A 154 21.11 -15.96 18.33
CA ASN A 154 21.87 -15.60 19.54
C ASN A 154 21.47 -14.20 20.02
N PHE A 155 20.33 -14.10 20.65
CA PHE A 155 19.89 -12.86 21.30
C PHE A 155 20.50 -12.73 22.70
N ALA A 156 20.58 -11.48 23.17
CA ALA A 156 21.01 -11.15 24.52
C ALA A 156 20.17 -9.99 25.08
N PRO A 157 20.06 -9.84 26.40
CA PRO A 157 19.44 -8.68 27.04
C PRO A 157 20.00 -7.37 26.50
N GLY A 158 19.10 -6.39 26.23
CA GLY A 158 19.42 -5.12 25.61
C GLY A 158 19.37 -5.10 24.07
N GLN A 159 19.24 -6.25 23.40
CA GLN A 159 19.00 -6.32 21.97
C GLN A 159 17.50 -6.18 21.64
N TYR A 160 17.18 -5.87 20.37
CA TYR A 160 15.80 -5.82 19.91
C TYR A 160 15.13 -7.20 19.97
N LYS A 161 13.93 -7.22 20.55
CA LYS A 161 13.07 -8.39 20.61
C LYS A 161 12.17 -8.41 19.36
N PRO A 162 12.34 -9.37 18.44
CA PRO A 162 11.45 -9.48 17.30
C PRO A 162 10.08 -9.98 17.77
N LYS A 163 9.03 -9.41 17.18
CA LYS A 163 7.67 -9.92 17.37
C LYS A 163 7.51 -11.19 16.55
N GLU A 164 7.22 -12.26 17.24
CA GLU A 164 7.01 -13.56 16.65
C GLU A 164 5.52 -13.91 16.71
N VAL A 165 4.96 -14.37 15.58
CA VAL A 165 3.50 -14.51 15.41
C VAL A 165 3.03 -15.93 15.74
N ASN A 166 3.78 -16.94 15.30
CA ASN A 166 3.37 -18.34 15.37
C ASN A 166 4.02 -19.13 16.53
N LYS A 167 4.92 -18.50 17.31
CA LYS A 167 5.66 -19.04 18.45
C LYS A 167 6.51 -20.27 18.13
N ASN A 168 7.09 -20.29 16.93
CA ASN A 168 8.03 -21.33 16.51
C ASN A 168 9.49 -20.97 16.75
N TYR A 169 9.76 -19.72 17.21
CA TYR A 169 11.08 -19.17 17.48
C TYR A 169 11.99 -19.16 16.24
N LYS A 170 11.41 -18.85 15.08
CA LYS A 170 12.11 -18.65 13.82
C LYS A 170 11.62 -17.38 13.16
N LEU A 171 12.51 -16.62 12.52
CA LEU A 171 12.13 -15.48 11.71
C LEU A 171 11.78 -15.95 10.30
N GLU A 172 10.51 -16.11 10.05
CA GLU A 172 9.95 -16.57 8.78
C GLU A 172 9.15 -15.45 8.11
N ASP A 173 8.69 -15.70 6.89
CA ASP A 173 7.93 -14.68 6.15
C ASP A 173 6.60 -14.33 6.83
N ASP A 174 6.01 -15.28 7.54
CA ASP A 174 4.76 -15.11 8.27
C ASP A 174 4.86 -14.15 9.47
N ASP A 175 6.07 -13.93 9.99
CA ASP A 175 6.30 -12.99 11.09
C ASP A 175 6.41 -11.53 10.63
N LYS A 176 6.54 -11.31 9.32
CA LYS A 176 6.58 -9.97 8.77
C LYS A 176 5.18 -9.37 8.72
N GLN A 177 5.08 -8.12 9.13
CA GLN A 177 3.84 -7.35 9.11
C GLN A 177 3.96 -6.15 8.16
N ILE A 178 2.83 -5.71 7.61
CA ILE A 178 2.78 -4.50 6.79
C ILE A 178 2.92 -3.30 7.73
N VAL A 179 4.03 -2.58 7.59
CA VAL A 179 4.37 -1.42 8.43
C VAL A 179 4.10 -0.09 7.73
N GLY A 180 3.82 -0.11 6.44
CA GLY A 180 3.52 1.07 5.66
C GLY A 180 3.38 0.77 4.17
N ASN A 181 3.16 1.83 3.40
CA ASN A 181 3.07 1.78 1.95
C ASN A 181 3.62 3.07 1.32
N ARG A 182 3.67 3.12 -0.01
CA ARG A 182 4.15 4.30 -0.76
C ARG A 182 3.07 5.36 -1.03
N SER A 183 1.80 5.04 -0.74
CA SER A 183 0.71 5.99 -0.99
C SER A 183 0.68 7.06 0.10
N PRO A 184 0.76 8.35 -0.23
CA PRO A 184 0.59 9.41 0.75
C PRO A 184 -0.84 9.39 1.29
N LYS A 185 -1.00 9.61 2.59
CA LYS A 185 -2.33 9.64 3.21
C LYS A 185 -3.10 10.91 2.90
N VAL A 186 -2.39 12.02 2.87
CA VAL A 186 -2.93 13.35 2.55
C VAL A 186 -1.85 14.16 1.84
N VAL A 187 -2.25 14.90 0.80
CA VAL A 187 -1.41 15.89 0.11
C VAL A 187 -2.06 17.27 0.28
N ILE A 188 -1.27 18.24 0.72
CA ILE A 188 -1.68 19.63 0.98
C ILE A 188 -0.93 20.56 0.05
#